data_49f54811df1c4a46685685efaa89890e
#
_entry.id   49f54811df1c4a46685685efaa89890e
#
_cell.length_a   1.000
_cell.length_b   1.000
_cell.length_c   1.000
_cell.angle_alpha   90.00
_cell.angle_beta   90.00
_cell.angle_gamma   90.00
#
_symmetry.space_group_name_H-M   'P 1'
#
loop_
_entity.id
_entity.type
_entity.pdbx_description
1 polymer ?
#
loop_
_entity_poly.entity_id
_entity_poly.type
_entity_poly.pdbx_seq_one_letter_code
_entity_poly.pdbx_strand_id
1 'polypeptide(L)'
;SHWTDWEQNLSNIQSFNGERYAFAGGFRYEGQPIILSEFGGIAFCKDEKAWGYGNAETSEGSYLERLNSLTDAIYSMDFISGYCYTQLTDVEQEQNGHMDMNRRDKMGAEKIRTIIQGGRK
;
A
#
# COMPACT_ATOMS: atom_id res chain seq x y z
N SER A 1 2.06 -17.34 -3.45
CA SER A 1 1.75 -16.05 -2.96
C SER A 1 0.32 -15.66 -3.26
N HIS A 2 -0.28 -14.90 -2.36
CA HIS A 2 -1.72 -14.66 -2.31
C HIS A 2 -2.28 -13.78 -3.43
N TRP A 3 -1.46 -13.08 -4.20
CA TRP A 3 -1.92 -12.08 -5.18
C TRP A 3 -2.50 -12.67 -6.45
N THR A 4 -2.01 -13.83 -6.90
CA THR A 4 -2.54 -14.53 -8.08
C THR A 4 -3.92 -15.12 -7.85
N ASP A 5 -4.27 -15.43 -6.59
CA ASP A 5 -5.58 -15.96 -6.26
C ASP A 5 -6.66 -14.87 -6.25
N TRP A 6 -6.27 -13.62 -6.08
CA TRP A 6 -7.18 -12.47 -6.06
C TRP A 6 -7.85 -12.25 -7.42
N GLU A 7 -7.08 -12.25 -8.50
CA GLU A 7 -7.63 -12.06 -9.85
C GLU A 7 -8.64 -13.14 -10.21
N GLN A 8 -8.32 -14.40 -9.89
CA GLN A 8 -9.17 -15.56 -10.24
C GLN A 8 -10.41 -15.69 -9.35
N ASN A 9 -10.36 -15.19 -8.13
CA ASN A 9 -11.40 -15.39 -7.12
C ASN A 9 -11.91 -14.09 -6.48
N LEU A 10 -11.84 -12.98 -7.20
CA LEU A 10 -12.15 -11.65 -6.64
C LEU A 10 -13.53 -11.60 -5.95
N SER A 11 -14.53 -12.28 -6.48
CA SER A 11 -15.86 -12.35 -5.89
C SER A 11 -15.93 -13.11 -4.55
N ASN A 12 -14.92 -13.95 -4.27
CA ASN A 12 -14.85 -14.78 -3.07
C ASN A 12 -13.78 -14.30 -2.08
N ILE A 13 -13.10 -13.20 -2.39
CA ILE A 13 -12.05 -12.67 -1.52
C ILE A 13 -12.67 -12.16 -0.22
N GLN A 14 -12.16 -12.69 0.87
CA GLN A 14 -12.47 -12.21 2.21
C GLN A 14 -11.46 -11.15 2.63
N SER A 15 -11.87 -10.27 3.55
CA SER A 15 -10.95 -9.34 4.20
C SER A 15 -9.84 -10.11 4.95
N PHE A 16 -8.79 -9.39 5.33
CA PHE A 16 -7.61 -9.94 5.99
C PHE A 16 -7.92 -10.86 7.19
N ASN A 17 -8.96 -10.56 7.95
CA ASN A 17 -9.43 -11.38 9.07
C ASN A 17 -10.49 -12.43 8.69
N GLY A 18 -10.85 -12.56 7.42
CA GLY A 18 -11.84 -13.51 6.93
C GLY A 18 -13.30 -13.18 7.26
N GLU A 19 -13.59 -12.01 7.83
CA GLU A 19 -14.93 -11.65 8.30
C GLU A 19 -15.79 -10.94 7.23
N ARG A 20 -15.16 -10.40 6.19
CA ARG A 20 -15.84 -9.63 5.15
C ARG A 20 -15.41 -10.05 3.76
N TYR A 21 -16.35 -10.09 2.84
CA TYR A 21 -16.09 -10.32 1.44
C TYR A 21 -15.85 -8.99 0.69
N ALA A 22 -15.13 -9.04 -0.43
CA ALA A 22 -14.92 -7.88 -1.29
C ALA A 22 -16.23 -7.36 -1.89
N PHE A 23 -17.20 -8.25 -2.10
CA PHE A 23 -18.53 -7.92 -2.59
C PHE A 23 -19.60 -8.34 -1.58
N ALA A 24 -20.64 -7.55 -1.47
CA ALA A 24 -21.83 -7.90 -0.69
C ALA A 24 -22.55 -9.11 -1.31
N GLY A 25 -23.36 -9.81 -0.49
CA GLY A 25 -24.13 -10.97 -0.96
C GLY A 25 -25.01 -10.64 -2.17
N GLY A 26 -24.95 -11.48 -3.18
CA GLY A 26 -25.65 -11.29 -4.45
C GLY A 26 -24.91 -10.46 -5.50
N PHE A 27 -23.78 -9.87 -5.17
CA PHE A 27 -22.93 -9.14 -6.11
C PHE A 27 -21.64 -9.90 -6.39
N ARG A 28 -21.08 -9.69 -7.57
CA ARG A 28 -19.82 -10.30 -8.01
C ARG A 28 -19.02 -9.34 -8.89
N TYR A 29 -17.76 -9.68 -9.11
CA TYR A 29 -16.93 -8.95 -10.05
C TYR A 29 -17.40 -9.24 -11.50
N GLU A 30 -17.66 -8.19 -12.25
CA GLU A 30 -18.10 -8.21 -13.65
C GLU A 30 -17.30 -7.24 -14.52
N GLY A 31 -16.03 -6.96 -14.13
CA GLY A 31 -15.17 -6.02 -14.84
C GLY A 31 -15.27 -4.57 -14.35
N GLN A 32 -15.89 -4.33 -13.20
CA GLN A 32 -15.93 -2.98 -12.61
C GLN A 32 -14.52 -2.51 -12.26
N PRO A 33 -14.24 -1.19 -12.37
CA PRO A 33 -12.97 -0.65 -11.91
C PRO A 33 -12.80 -0.86 -10.40
N ILE A 34 -11.68 -1.44 -10.02
CA ILE A 34 -11.30 -1.65 -8.61
C ILE A 34 -10.27 -0.61 -8.22
N ILE A 35 -10.51 0.08 -7.12
CA ILE A 35 -9.58 1.03 -6.53
C ILE A 35 -9.20 0.55 -5.13
N LEU A 36 -7.90 0.44 -4.87
CA LEU A 36 -7.39 0.27 -3.52
C LEU A 36 -7.44 1.62 -2.82
N SER A 37 -8.50 1.87 -2.08
CA SER A 37 -8.73 3.16 -1.43
C SER A 37 -7.78 3.44 -0.26
N GLU A 38 -7.12 2.40 0.23
CA GLU A 38 -6.09 2.49 1.26
C GLU A 38 -5.00 1.44 1.02
N PHE A 39 -3.76 1.90 0.88
CA PHE A 39 -2.62 1.08 0.49
C PHE A 39 -1.34 1.62 1.11
N GLY A 40 -0.45 0.73 1.51
CA GLY A 40 0.88 1.06 2.02
C GLY A 40 0.95 1.00 3.54
N GLY A 41 0.83 2.12 4.23
CA GLY A 41 0.91 2.18 5.70
C GLY A 41 2.24 1.71 6.27
N ILE A 42 3.34 1.83 5.52
CA ILE A 42 4.67 1.38 5.92
C ILE A 42 5.21 2.37 6.94
N ALA A 43 5.28 1.97 8.20
CA ALA A 43 5.92 2.81 9.21
C ALA A 43 7.43 2.89 8.97
N PHE A 44 7.96 4.10 9.02
CA PHE A 44 9.39 4.35 9.01
C PHE A 44 9.77 5.27 10.17
N CYS A 45 10.47 4.72 11.12
CA CYS A 45 10.97 5.47 12.26
C CYS A 45 12.31 4.93 12.74
N LYS A 46 13.17 5.83 13.19
CA LYS A 46 14.41 5.47 13.89
C LYS A 46 14.16 5.12 15.35
N ASP A 47 12.98 5.44 15.88
CA ASP A 47 12.57 5.18 17.25
C ASP A 47 11.59 4.00 17.31
N GLU A 48 11.77 3.10 18.30
CA GLU A 48 10.98 1.88 18.47
C GLU A 48 9.47 2.09 18.78
N LYS A 49 9.03 3.35 18.88
CA LYS A 49 7.65 3.71 19.24
C LYS A 49 6.76 4.09 18.06
N ALA A 50 7.26 4.00 16.85
CA ALA A 50 6.47 4.32 15.66
C ALA A 50 5.40 3.26 15.40
N TRP A 51 4.22 3.71 15.01
CA TRP A 51 3.12 2.86 14.62
C TRP A 51 2.88 2.91 13.09
N GLY A 52 2.52 1.76 12.56
CA GLY A 52 2.14 1.57 11.17
C GLY A 52 1.68 0.13 10.94
N TYR A 53 1.33 -0.22 9.72
CA TYR A 53 0.91 -1.59 9.40
C TYR A 53 2.11 -2.54 9.36
N GLY A 54 2.23 -3.37 10.39
CA GLY A 54 3.30 -4.34 10.56
C GLY A 54 4.51 -3.76 11.29
N ASN A 55 5.69 -4.38 11.12
CA ASN A 55 6.92 -3.90 11.73
C ASN A 55 7.40 -2.61 11.05
N ALA A 56 7.82 -1.64 11.85
CA ALA A 56 8.40 -0.41 11.33
C ALA A 56 9.73 -0.71 10.62
N GLU A 57 9.94 -0.06 9.49
CA GLU A 57 11.23 -0.09 8.80
C GLU A 57 12.19 0.88 9.49
N THR A 58 13.41 0.44 9.69
CA THR A 58 14.46 1.21 10.39
C THR A 58 15.52 1.78 9.46
N SER A 59 15.53 1.34 8.21
CA SER A 59 16.44 1.85 7.18
C SER A 59 15.67 2.38 5.97
N GLU A 60 16.22 3.40 5.33
CA GLU A 60 15.68 3.92 4.07
C GLU A 60 15.63 2.84 2.98
N GLY A 61 16.67 2.00 2.92
CA GLY A 61 16.73 0.92 1.93
C GLY A 61 15.60 -0.09 2.07
N SER A 62 15.37 -0.60 3.28
CA SER A 62 14.29 -1.57 3.53
C SER A 62 12.91 -0.97 3.29
N TYR A 63 12.71 0.31 3.65
CA TYR A 63 11.46 1.01 3.36
C TYR A 63 11.19 1.11 1.85
N LEU A 64 12.18 1.57 1.08
CA LEU A 64 12.04 1.72 -0.37
C LEU A 64 11.84 0.37 -1.08
N GLU A 65 12.55 -0.67 -0.64
CA GLU A 65 12.39 -2.03 -1.16
C GLU A 65 10.97 -2.56 -0.91
N ARG A 66 10.46 -2.37 0.30
CA ARG A 66 9.09 -2.77 0.65
C ARG A 66 8.04 -1.98 -0.14
N LEU A 67 8.20 -0.67 -0.26
CA LEU A 67 7.32 0.18 -1.07
C LEU A 67 7.33 -0.27 -2.53
N ASN A 68 8.51 -0.52 -3.09
CA ASN A 68 8.64 -1.00 -4.47
C ASN A 68 7.94 -2.35 -4.67
N SER A 69 8.17 -3.31 -3.77
CA SER A 69 7.55 -4.63 -3.83
C SER A 69 6.01 -4.56 -3.80
N LEU A 70 5.46 -3.71 -2.93
CA LEU A 70 4.01 -3.50 -2.84
C LEU A 70 3.45 -2.81 -4.10
N THR A 71 4.17 -1.83 -4.63
CA THR A 71 3.76 -1.10 -5.84
C THR A 71 3.81 -2.02 -7.07
N ASP A 72 4.87 -2.82 -7.20
CA ASP A 72 5.00 -3.80 -8.28
C ASP A 72 3.86 -4.84 -8.24
N ALA A 73 3.47 -5.29 -7.04
CA ALA A 73 2.34 -6.19 -6.86
C ALA A 73 1.04 -5.57 -7.38
N ILE A 74 0.78 -4.28 -7.11
CA ILE A 74 -0.39 -3.58 -7.64
C ILE A 74 -0.33 -3.47 -9.16
N TYR A 75 0.81 -3.08 -9.71
CA TYR A 75 0.97 -2.94 -11.16
C TYR A 75 0.89 -4.27 -11.92
N SER A 76 1.09 -5.38 -11.23
CA SER A 76 0.91 -6.73 -11.82
C SER A 76 -0.54 -7.18 -11.89
N MET A 77 -1.47 -6.46 -11.26
CA MET A 77 -2.89 -6.79 -11.21
C MET A 77 -3.69 -5.93 -12.19
N ASP A 78 -4.00 -6.45 -13.37
CA ASP A 78 -4.67 -5.71 -14.45
C ASP A 78 -6.07 -5.21 -14.09
N PHE A 79 -6.72 -5.81 -13.11
CA PHE A 79 -8.05 -5.40 -12.65
C PHE A 79 -8.01 -4.20 -11.69
N ILE A 80 -6.86 -3.82 -11.17
CA ILE A 80 -6.71 -2.63 -10.31
C ILE A 80 -6.58 -1.39 -11.18
N SER A 81 -7.56 -0.51 -11.06
CA SER A 81 -7.64 0.75 -11.84
C SER A 81 -6.94 1.92 -11.16
N GLY A 82 -6.66 1.82 -9.86
CA GLY A 82 -5.99 2.88 -9.12
C GLY A 82 -5.81 2.54 -7.65
N TYR A 83 -5.04 3.36 -6.95
CA TYR A 83 -4.82 3.22 -5.51
C TYR A 83 -4.58 4.57 -4.83
N CYS A 84 -4.82 4.61 -3.51
CA CYS A 84 -4.42 5.72 -2.64
C CYS A 84 -3.40 5.21 -1.63
N TYR A 85 -2.22 5.83 -1.61
CA TYR A 85 -1.21 5.51 -0.61
C TYR A 85 -1.54 6.18 0.74
N THR A 86 -1.45 5.42 1.80
CA THR A 86 -1.58 5.88 3.18
C THR A 86 -0.20 5.87 3.83
N GLN A 87 0.41 7.05 4.13
CA GLN A 87 -0.19 8.36 3.91
C GLN A 87 0.86 9.38 3.41
N LEU A 88 0.45 10.60 3.13
CA LEU A 88 1.38 11.61 2.62
C LEU A 88 2.31 12.15 3.73
N THR A 89 1.74 12.46 4.89
CA THR A 89 2.49 13.01 6.05
C THR A 89 2.23 12.19 7.29
N ASP A 90 3.22 12.12 8.17
CA ASP A 90 3.03 11.55 9.51
C ASP A 90 1.98 12.33 10.30
N VAL A 91 1.25 11.62 11.17
CA VAL A 91 0.27 12.19 12.10
C VAL A 91 0.53 11.62 13.50
N GLU A 92 1.10 12.44 14.37
CA GLU A 92 1.44 12.04 15.75
C GLU A 92 2.29 10.76 15.81
N GLN A 93 1.76 9.68 16.40
CA GLN A 93 2.44 8.39 16.51
C GLN A 93 2.35 7.55 15.23
N GLU A 94 1.46 7.90 14.32
CA GLU A 94 1.32 7.22 13.03
C GLU A 94 2.36 7.75 12.05
N GLN A 95 3.50 7.05 11.98
CA GLN A 95 4.69 7.48 11.24
C GLN A 95 4.88 6.69 9.94
N ASN A 96 3.82 6.54 9.17
CA ASN A 96 3.79 5.86 7.88
C ASN A 96 3.72 6.82 6.67
N GLY A 97 3.87 8.12 6.91
CA GLY A 97 3.91 9.13 5.86
C GLY A 97 5.20 9.10 5.02
N HIS A 98 5.11 9.55 3.78
CA HIS A 98 6.30 9.85 2.97
C HIS A 98 7.05 11.09 3.49
N MET A 99 6.33 11.96 4.18
CA MET A 99 6.85 13.16 4.83
C MET A 99 6.66 13.07 6.33
N ASP A 100 7.50 13.77 7.08
CA ASP A 100 7.32 13.95 8.53
C ASP A 100 6.15 14.91 8.84
N MET A 101 5.84 15.11 10.13
CA MET A 101 4.78 16.02 10.57
C MET A 101 5.01 17.48 10.17
N ASN A 102 6.23 17.87 9.86
CA ASN A 102 6.60 19.19 9.38
C ASN A 102 6.62 19.27 7.84
N ARG A 103 6.13 18.24 7.17
CA ARG A 103 6.11 18.10 5.71
C ARG A 103 7.51 18.07 5.08
N ARG A 104 8.49 17.58 5.82
CA ARG A 104 9.84 17.34 5.32
C ARG A 104 9.92 15.94 4.73
N ASP A 105 10.62 15.84 3.64
CA ASP A 105 10.86 14.58 2.94
C ASP A 105 11.65 13.59 3.82
N LYS A 106 11.16 12.37 3.97
CA LYS A 106 11.80 11.33 4.76
C LYS A 106 12.80 10.50 3.95
N MET A 107 12.49 10.27 2.66
CA MET A 107 13.20 9.29 1.82
C MET A 107 13.75 9.87 0.51
N GLY A 108 13.50 11.12 0.21
CA GLY A 108 13.76 11.73 -1.09
C GLY A 108 12.60 11.54 -2.08
N ALA A 109 11.90 12.65 -2.40
CA ALA A 109 10.70 12.64 -3.23
C ALA A 109 10.90 11.98 -4.59
N GLU A 110 12.07 12.11 -5.21
CA GLU A 110 12.36 11.50 -6.51
C GLU A 110 12.42 9.97 -6.45
N LYS A 111 12.93 9.40 -5.35
CA LYS A 111 12.95 7.95 -5.16
C LYS A 111 11.53 7.40 -5.00
N ILE A 112 10.73 8.04 -4.16
CA ILE A 112 9.32 7.71 -3.95
C ILE A 112 8.56 7.81 -5.28
N ARG A 113 8.71 8.92 -6.00
CA ARG A 113 8.08 9.13 -7.30
C ARG A 113 8.39 8.02 -8.30
N THR A 114 9.66 7.65 -8.43
CA THR A 114 10.09 6.59 -9.34
C THR A 114 9.41 5.27 -9.03
N ILE A 115 9.32 4.91 -7.76
CA ILE A 115 8.65 3.68 -7.31
C ILE A 115 7.15 3.76 -7.59
N ILE A 116 6.47 4.84 -7.16
CA ILE A 116 5.03 5.01 -7.33
C ILE A 116 4.62 5.01 -8.81
N GLN A 117 5.48 5.51 -9.69
CA GLN A 117 5.24 5.47 -11.13
C GLN A 117 5.58 4.11 -11.77
N GLY A 118 6.00 3.10 -10.98
CA GLY A 118 6.37 1.77 -11.47
C GLY A 118 7.51 1.81 -12.49
N GLY A 119 8.47 2.73 -12.31
CA GLY A 119 9.56 2.93 -13.27
C GLY A 119 9.11 3.47 -14.64
N ARG A 120 7.84 3.82 -14.80
CA ARG A 120 7.33 4.42 -16.04
C ARG A 120 7.80 5.88 -16.13
N LYS A 121 8.46 6.19 -17.23
CA LYS A 121 8.87 7.56 -17.60
C LYS A 121 7.74 8.30 -18.31
#